data_07904a21e4030c624d844952efc142e0
#
_entry.id   07904a21e4030c624d844952efc142e0
#
_cell.length_a   1.000
_cell.length_b   1.000
_cell.length_c   1.000
_cell.angle_alpha   90.00
_cell.angle_beta   90.00
_cell.angle_gamma   90.00
#
_symmetry.space_group_name_H-M   'P 1'
#
loop_
_entity.id
_entity.type
_entity.pdbx_description
1 polymer ?
#
loop_
_entity_poly.entity_id
_entity_poly.type
_entity_poly.pdbx_seq_one_letter_code
_entity_poly.pdbx_strand_id
1 'polypeptide(L)'
;MTHTSRPVTPEELARAVHKRIACICYFGGDPTPFLPHAIMASKLALKNKPNRILRICWETNGSAHPKLLRQMVKLSLESGGCIKFDLKAWDEKLHIALCGVSNKRTLENFAMVATEFLPMRPQPPLLVASTLLVPGYVDEDEVSAIANFIAQFDPNIPYSLLAFAPQFYMSDLPTTSRTHALRCLEAAKTAGLSRVHIGNVQLLSSAYH
;
A
#
# COMPACT_ATOMS: atom_id res chain seq x y z
N MET A 1 -26.09 -15.51 -5.96
CA MET A 1 -25.97 -15.02 -7.35
C MET A 1 -24.49 -14.97 -7.67
N THR A 2 -23.99 -15.90 -8.48
CA THR A 2 -22.62 -15.90 -8.97
C THR A 2 -22.53 -14.81 -10.04
N HIS A 3 -21.95 -13.65 -9.68
CA HIS A 3 -21.55 -12.66 -10.67
C HIS A 3 -20.42 -13.25 -11.50
N THR A 4 -20.73 -13.78 -12.66
CA THR A 4 -19.73 -14.13 -13.67
C THR A 4 -19.18 -12.82 -14.22
N SER A 5 -18.07 -12.33 -13.62
CA SER A 5 -17.33 -11.19 -14.18
C SER A 5 -16.66 -11.66 -15.47
N ARG A 6 -16.99 -11.04 -16.61
CA ARG A 6 -16.25 -11.29 -17.86
C ARG A 6 -14.85 -10.66 -17.78
N PRO A 7 -13.83 -11.25 -18.39
CA PRO A 7 -12.53 -10.60 -18.57
C PRO A 7 -12.70 -9.28 -19.35
N VAL A 8 -12.00 -8.24 -18.90
CA VAL A 8 -11.97 -6.91 -19.54
C VAL A 8 -10.58 -6.69 -20.12
N THR A 9 -10.47 -6.26 -21.38
CA THR A 9 -9.17 -5.98 -22.00
C THR A 9 -8.60 -4.65 -21.50
N PRO A 10 -7.26 -4.42 -21.64
CA PRO A 10 -6.65 -3.12 -21.31
C PRO A 10 -7.30 -1.95 -22.07
N GLU A 11 -7.70 -2.15 -23.31
CA GLU A 11 -8.37 -1.17 -24.16
C GLU A 11 -9.76 -0.83 -23.66
N GLU A 12 -10.53 -1.85 -23.24
CA GLU A 12 -11.86 -1.66 -22.65
C GLU A 12 -11.76 -0.88 -21.33
N LEU A 13 -10.81 -1.24 -20.46
CA LEU A 13 -10.57 -0.51 -19.21
C LEU A 13 -10.18 0.94 -19.49
N ALA A 14 -9.26 1.17 -20.42
CA ALA A 14 -8.83 2.52 -20.79
C ALA A 14 -9.98 3.37 -21.37
N ARG A 15 -10.88 2.78 -22.15
CA ARG A 15 -12.08 3.45 -22.69
C ARG A 15 -13.10 3.80 -21.58
N ALA A 16 -13.22 2.95 -20.56
CA ALA A 16 -14.10 3.21 -19.42
C ALA A 16 -13.69 4.45 -18.58
N VAL A 17 -12.45 4.91 -18.72
CA VAL A 17 -11.95 6.12 -18.02
C VAL A 17 -12.53 7.37 -18.67
N HIS A 18 -13.76 7.73 -18.26
CA HIS A 18 -14.45 8.91 -18.80
C HIS A 18 -13.95 10.23 -18.20
N LYS A 19 -14.40 11.38 -18.75
CA LYS A 19 -13.87 12.72 -18.44
C LYS A 19 -13.94 13.18 -16.98
N ARG A 20 -14.78 12.57 -16.15
CA ARG A 20 -14.91 12.87 -14.71
C ARG A 20 -13.97 12.07 -13.81
N ILE A 21 -13.31 11.04 -14.35
CA ILE A 21 -12.37 10.20 -13.58
C ILE A 21 -11.00 10.90 -13.56
N ALA A 22 -10.51 11.25 -12.39
CA ALA A 22 -9.21 11.90 -12.16
C ALA A 22 -8.12 10.95 -11.66
N CYS A 23 -8.48 9.70 -11.32
CA CYS A 23 -7.53 8.70 -10.83
C CYS A 23 -7.97 7.29 -11.22
N ILE A 24 -7.02 6.44 -11.61
CA ILE A 24 -7.15 5.00 -11.60
C ILE A 24 -6.35 4.50 -10.40
N CYS A 25 -7.01 3.88 -9.43
CA CYS A 25 -6.37 3.25 -8.29
C CYS A 25 -6.55 1.75 -8.36
N TYR A 26 -5.45 1.01 -8.47
CA TYR A 26 -5.44 -0.45 -8.48
C TYR A 26 -5.32 -0.95 -7.04
N PHE A 27 -6.42 -1.47 -6.49
CA PHE A 27 -6.51 -2.00 -5.12
C PHE A 27 -7.65 -3.02 -4.99
N GLY A 28 -7.86 -3.57 -3.79
CA GLY A 28 -8.98 -4.47 -3.48
C GLY A 28 -8.68 -5.96 -3.68
N GLY A 29 -7.66 -6.28 -4.38
CA GLY A 29 -6.80 -7.43 -4.46
C GLY A 29 -5.46 -6.89 -4.89
N ASP A 30 -4.36 -7.58 -4.56
CA ASP A 30 -3.04 -7.10 -4.99
C ASP A 30 -2.94 -7.06 -6.51
N PRO A 31 -2.49 -5.95 -7.13
CA PRO A 31 -2.40 -5.84 -8.59
C PRO A 31 -1.28 -6.69 -9.20
N THR A 32 -0.36 -7.22 -8.39
CA THR A 32 0.85 -7.95 -8.86
C THR A 32 0.56 -9.05 -9.86
N PRO A 33 -0.47 -9.92 -9.69
CA PRO A 33 -0.78 -10.98 -10.67
C PRO A 33 -1.21 -10.46 -12.04
N PHE A 34 -1.71 -9.23 -12.11
CA PHE A 34 -2.29 -8.63 -13.32
C PHE A 34 -1.53 -7.40 -13.82
N LEU A 35 -0.29 -7.19 -13.35
CA LEU A 35 0.50 -5.99 -13.69
C LEU A 35 0.67 -5.73 -15.19
N PRO A 36 0.94 -6.72 -16.07
CA PRO A 36 1.03 -6.45 -17.50
C PRO A 36 -0.24 -5.80 -18.06
N HIS A 37 -1.42 -6.31 -17.64
CA HIS A 37 -2.72 -5.76 -18.02
C HIS A 37 -2.93 -4.34 -17.46
N ALA A 38 -2.70 -4.15 -16.16
CA ALA A 38 -2.91 -2.87 -15.48
C ALA A 38 -1.96 -1.76 -16.00
N ILE A 39 -0.70 -2.11 -16.27
CA ILE A 39 0.28 -1.21 -16.87
C ILE A 39 -0.13 -0.80 -18.28
N MET A 40 -0.58 -1.76 -19.11
CA MET A 40 -1.04 -1.46 -20.47
C MET A 40 -2.28 -0.57 -20.46
N ALA A 41 -3.28 -0.91 -19.64
CA ALA A 41 -4.50 -0.11 -19.49
C ALA A 41 -4.18 1.32 -19.04
N SER A 42 -3.26 1.50 -18.08
CA SER A 42 -2.82 2.80 -17.61
C SER A 42 -2.16 3.63 -18.71
N LYS A 43 -1.24 3.03 -19.48
CA LYS A 43 -0.58 3.70 -20.61
C LYS A 43 -1.58 4.15 -21.68
N LEU A 44 -2.53 3.30 -22.03
CA LEU A 44 -3.60 3.63 -22.98
C LEU A 44 -4.52 4.73 -22.44
N ALA A 45 -4.91 4.66 -21.18
CA ALA A 45 -5.75 5.69 -20.55
C ALA A 45 -5.07 7.06 -20.53
N LEU A 46 -3.78 7.12 -20.17
CA LEU A 46 -2.98 8.36 -20.20
C LEU A 46 -2.84 8.91 -21.61
N LYS A 47 -2.52 8.06 -22.60
CA LYS A 47 -2.42 8.47 -24.01
C LYS A 47 -3.75 9.05 -24.54
N ASN A 48 -4.88 8.49 -24.14
CA ASN A 48 -6.20 8.94 -24.58
C ASN A 48 -6.68 10.24 -23.90
N LYS A 49 -5.92 10.78 -22.93
CA LYS A 49 -6.30 11.94 -22.10
C LYS A 49 -5.16 12.96 -21.93
N PRO A 50 -4.56 13.46 -23.02
CA PRO A 50 -3.31 14.20 -22.96
C PRO A 50 -3.36 15.53 -22.19
N ASN A 51 -4.55 16.15 -22.06
CA ASN A 51 -4.71 17.52 -21.51
C ASN A 51 -5.52 17.56 -20.20
N ARG A 52 -5.48 16.51 -19.39
CA ARG A 52 -6.22 16.48 -18.12
C ARG A 52 -5.49 15.70 -17.04
N ILE A 53 -5.84 15.99 -15.79
CA ILE A 53 -5.35 15.23 -14.66
C ILE A 53 -5.96 13.83 -14.70
N LEU A 54 -5.10 12.82 -14.78
CA LEU A 54 -5.43 11.41 -14.59
C LEU A 54 -4.26 10.76 -13.87
N ARG A 55 -4.42 10.53 -12.56
CA ARG A 55 -3.40 9.91 -11.72
C ARG A 55 -3.49 8.40 -11.80
N ILE A 56 -2.33 7.73 -11.77
CA ILE A 56 -2.23 6.27 -11.64
C ILE A 56 -1.69 5.95 -10.25
N CYS A 57 -2.50 5.27 -9.45
CA CYS A 57 -2.17 4.91 -8.08
C CYS A 57 -2.23 3.39 -7.90
N TRP A 58 -1.41 2.88 -6.98
CA TRP A 58 -1.31 1.45 -6.69
C TRP A 58 -1.32 1.23 -5.19
N GLU A 59 -2.05 0.21 -4.74
CA GLU A 59 -1.93 -0.36 -3.40
C GLU A 59 -1.45 -1.80 -3.58
N THR A 60 -0.29 -2.14 -3.03
CA THR A 60 0.37 -3.41 -3.31
C THR A 60 1.09 -3.97 -2.08
N ASN A 61 1.18 -5.30 -2.01
CA ASN A 61 2.04 -6.00 -1.05
C ASN A 61 3.55 -5.81 -1.36
N GLY A 62 3.90 -5.15 -2.45
CA GLY A 62 5.27 -4.85 -2.83
C GLY A 62 6.09 -6.02 -3.36
N SER A 63 5.53 -7.21 -3.54
CA SER A 63 6.28 -8.42 -3.95
C SER A 63 6.52 -8.53 -5.47
N ALA A 64 6.08 -7.54 -6.24
CA ALA A 64 6.21 -7.54 -7.70
C ALA A 64 7.66 -7.70 -8.18
N HIS A 65 7.83 -8.28 -9.37
CA HIS A 65 9.14 -8.32 -10.01
C HIS A 65 9.68 -6.90 -10.23
N PRO A 66 10.94 -6.56 -9.88
CA PRO A 66 11.48 -5.19 -9.92
C PRO A 66 11.30 -4.47 -11.25
N LYS A 67 11.40 -5.17 -12.40
CA LYS A 67 11.18 -4.57 -13.72
C LYS A 67 9.75 -4.08 -13.94
N LEU A 68 8.75 -4.79 -13.39
CA LEU A 68 7.35 -4.38 -13.46
C LEU A 68 7.05 -3.27 -12.45
N LEU A 69 7.59 -3.38 -11.23
CA LEU A 69 7.47 -2.34 -10.22
C LEU A 69 8.01 -1.00 -10.72
N ARG A 70 9.17 -0.97 -11.39
CA ARG A 70 9.69 0.26 -12.01
C ARG A 70 8.72 0.89 -13.02
N GLN A 71 7.97 0.08 -13.76
CA GLN A 71 6.95 0.62 -14.67
C GLN A 71 5.74 1.19 -13.92
N MET A 72 5.29 0.53 -12.83
CA MET A 72 4.24 1.06 -11.95
C MET A 72 4.66 2.42 -11.38
N VAL A 73 5.86 2.50 -10.80
CA VAL A 73 6.40 3.73 -10.18
C VAL A 73 6.51 4.86 -11.20
N LYS A 74 7.03 4.58 -12.42
CA LYS A 74 7.12 5.58 -13.49
C LYS A 74 5.74 6.13 -13.87
N LEU A 75 4.73 5.28 -14.01
CA LEU A 75 3.36 5.71 -14.30
C LEU A 75 2.80 6.63 -13.19
N SER A 76 3.05 6.29 -11.91
CA SER A 76 2.65 7.14 -10.79
C SER A 76 3.43 8.46 -10.77
N LEU A 77 4.74 8.41 -10.97
CA LEU A 77 5.60 9.59 -11.01
C LEU A 77 5.15 10.60 -12.08
N GLU A 78 4.97 10.12 -13.32
CA GLU A 78 4.60 10.95 -14.47
C GLU A 78 3.16 11.47 -14.40
N SER A 79 2.24 10.70 -13.82
CA SER A 79 0.82 11.07 -13.72
C SER A 79 0.44 11.86 -12.47
N GLY A 80 1.36 12.05 -11.53
CA GLY A 80 1.07 12.67 -10.22
C GLY A 80 0.34 11.75 -9.25
N GLY A 81 0.33 10.43 -9.50
CA GLY A 81 -0.22 9.41 -8.61
C GLY A 81 0.75 8.97 -7.52
N CYS A 82 0.43 7.90 -6.81
CA CYS A 82 1.28 7.34 -5.75
C CYS A 82 1.31 5.81 -5.79
N ILE A 83 2.27 5.25 -5.09
CA ILE A 83 2.35 3.82 -4.83
C ILE A 83 2.36 3.60 -3.31
N LYS A 84 1.38 2.85 -2.80
CA LYS A 84 1.26 2.48 -1.40
C LYS A 84 1.70 1.03 -1.22
N PHE A 85 2.70 0.83 -0.37
CA PHE A 85 3.17 -0.48 0.05
C PHE A 85 2.49 -0.91 1.33
N ASP A 86 1.95 -2.11 1.34
CA ASP A 86 1.50 -2.79 2.55
C ASP A 86 2.68 -3.54 3.18
N LEU A 87 3.30 -2.96 4.19
CA LEU A 87 4.36 -3.58 4.99
C LEU A 87 3.69 -4.36 6.13
N LYS A 88 3.48 -5.66 5.94
CA LYS A 88 2.60 -6.47 6.79
C LYS A 88 3.21 -6.82 8.16
N ALA A 89 4.50 -7.14 8.18
CA ALA A 89 5.29 -7.39 9.38
C ALA A 89 6.78 -7.18 9.08
N TRP A 90 7.55 -6.83 10.11
CA TRP A 90 9.00 -6.70 10.05
C TRP A 90 9.71 -8.04 10.18
N ASP A 91 9.35 -8.81 11.23
CA ASP A 91 9.91 -10.14 11.41
C ASP A 91 9.52 -11.06 10.25
N GLU A 92 10.54 -11.68 9.62
CA GLU A 92 10.33 -12.53 8.45
C GLU A 92 9.48 -13.76 8.78
N LYS A 93 9.65 -14.35 9.97
CA LYS A 93 8.90 -15.55 10.36
C LYS A 93 7.43 -15.20 10.61
N LEU A 94 7.19 -14.06 11.27
CA LEU A 94 5.85 -13.53 11.44
C LEU A 94 5.21 -13.21 10.08
N HIS A 95 5.94 -12.58 9.18
CA HIS A 95 5.43 -12.30 7.83
C HIS A 95 5.09 -13.58 7.06
N ILE A 96 5.92 -14.63 7.17
CA ILE A 96 5.62 -15.95 6.57
C ILE A 96 4.37 -16.55 7.21
N ALA A 97 4.21 -16.47 8.53
CA ALA A 97 3.03 -16.99 9.23
C ALA A 97 1.74 -16.27 8.78
N LEU A 98 1.78 -14.94 8.59
CA LEU A 98 0.61 -14.14 8.20
C LEU A 98 0.31 -14.18 6.70
N CYS A 99 1.34 -14.24 5.86
CA CYS A 99 1.24 -14.00 4.41
C CYS A 99 1.67 -15.18 3.54
N GLY A 100 2.25 -16.25 4.13
CA GLY A 100 2.72 -17.42 3.41
C GLY A 100 4.04 -17.24 2.64
N VAL A 101 4.64 -16.04 2.68
CA VAL A 101 5.86 -15.70 1.92
C VAL A 101 6.78 -14.79 2.73
N SER A 102 8.07 -14.73 2.35
CA SER A 102 9.05 -13.80 2.94
C SER A 102 8.74 -12.35 2.59
N ASN A 103 9.06 -11.42 3.52
CA ASN A 103 8.96 -9.98 3.30
C ASN A 103 10.18 -9.37 2.57
N LYS A 104 11.24 -10.13 2.34
CA LYS A 104 12.50 -9.63 1.75
C LYS A 104 12.28 -8.87 0.46
N ARG A 105 11.51 -9.44 -0.48
CA ARG A 105 11.21 -8.79 -1.76
C ARG A 105 10.44 -7.48 -1.58
N THR A 106 9.51 -7.42 -0.67
CA THR A 106 8.74 -6.21 -0.35
C THR A 106 9.66 -5.11 0.19
N LEU A 107 10.55 -5.45 1.14
CA LEU A 107 11.50 -4.51 1.72
C LEU A 107 12.53 -4.03 0.69
N GLU A 108 13.11 -4.92 -0.12
CA GLU A 108 14.03 -4.57 -1.22
C GLU A 108 13.36 -3.63 -2.23
N ASN A 109 12.12 -3.92 -2.60
CA ASN A 109 11.34 -3.11 -3.54
C ASN A 109 10.98 -1.75 -2.96
N PHE A 110 10.60 -1.68 -1.69
CA PHE A 110 10.36 -0.41 -1.01
C PHE A 110 11.63 0.46 -0.98
N ALA A 111 12.75 -0.13 -0.56
CA ALA A 111 14.05 0.55 -0.54
C ALA A 111 14.44 1.08 -1.92
N MET A 112 14.26 0.28 -2.97
CA MET A 112 14.53 0.69 -4.35
C MET A 112 13.67 1.90 -4.76
N VAL A 113 12.36 1.90 -4.46
CA VAL A 113 11.47 3.03 -4.79
C VAL A 113 11.84 4.27 -3.98
N ALA A 114 12.13 4.11 -2.68
CA ALA A 114 12.53 5.21 -1.81
C ALA A 114 13.84 5.87 -2.25
N THR A 115 14.83 5.05 -2.64
CA THR A 115 16.16 5.54 -3.02
C THR A 115 16.20 6.14 -4.42
N GLU A 116 15.57 5.47 -5.40
CA GLU A 116 15.73 5.82 -6.81
C GLU A 116 14.65 6.80 -7.33
N PHE A 117 13.44 6.77 -6.79
CA PHE A 117 12.31 7.50 -7.35
C PHE A 117 11.71 8.58 -6.45
N LEU A 118 11.73 8.39 -5.13
CA LEU A 118 11.16 9.38 -4.22
C LEU A 118 11.79 10.77 -4.36
N PRO A 119 13.13 10.91 -4.51
CA PRO A 119 13.76 12.22 -4.72
C PRO A 119 13.31 12.96 -5.97
N MET A 120 12.78 12.23 -7.00
CA MET A 120 12.31 12.82 -8.24
C MET A 120 11.00 13.60 -8.08
N ARG A 121 10.19 13.26 -7.07
CA ARG A 121 8.94 13.95 -6.77
C ARG A 121 8.53 13.75 -5.30
N PRO A 122 9.01 14.63 -4.40
CA PRO A 122 8.65 14.54 -2.99
C PRO A 122 7.20 14.98 -2.71
N GLN A 123 6.61 15.83 -3.56
CA GLN A 123 5.23 16.31 -3.41
C GLN A 123 4.48 16.38 -4.75
N PRO A 124 3.22 15.93 -4.81
CA PRO A 124 2.56 15.10 -3.81
C PRO A 124 3.31 13.78 -3.59
N PRO A 125 3.19 13.11 -2.40
CA PRO A 125 4.00 11.94 -2.07
C PRO A 125 3.89 10.85 -3.13
N LEU A 126 5.04 10.39 -3.66
CA LEU A 126 5.09 9.27 -4.61
C LEU A 126 4.94 7.94 -3.87
N LEU A 127 5.62 7.81 -2.74
CA LEU A 127 5.69 6.59 -1.93
C LEU A 127 4.90 6.78 -0.64
N VAL A 128 4.10 5.79 -0.29
CA VAL A 128 3.30 5.73 0.94
C VAL A 128 3.43 4.31 1.52
N ALA A 129 3.42 4.18 2.84
CA ALA A 129 3.40 2.89 3.52
C ALA A 129 2.11 2.69 4.31
N SER A 130 1.73 1.43 4.52
CA SER A 130 0.67 1.04 5.46
C SER A 130 0.99 -0.29 6.13
N THR A 131 0.46 -0.45 7.35
CA THR A 131 0.53 -1.70 8.12
C THR A 131 -0.82 -1.97 8.76
N LEU A 132 -1.31 -3.20 8.66
CA LEU A 132 -2.53 -3.65 9.30
C LEU A 132 -2.19 -4.10 10.73
N LEU A 133 -2.82 -3.49 11.72
CA LEU A 133 -2.60 -3.78 13.15
C LEU A 133 -3.39 -5.02 13.58
N VAL A 134 -2.84 -6.20 13.26
CA VAL A 134 -3.47 -7.48 13.61
C VAL A 134 -3.25 -7.79 15.09
N PRO A 135 -4.32 -7.90 15.92
CA PRO A 135 -4.20 -8.14 17.34
C PRO A 135 -3.40 -9.39 17.68
N GLY A 136 -2.44 -9.27 18.62
CA GLY A 136 -1.58 -10.38 19.05
C GLY A 136 -0.46 -10.76 18.10
N TYR A 137 -0.36 -10.11 16.94
CA TYR A 137 0.68 -10.37 15.94
C TYR A 137 1.50 -9.13 15.58
N VAL A 138 0.85 -8.02 15.27
CA VAL A 138 1.52 -6.79 14.84
C VAL A 138 1.33 -5.74 15.91
N ASP A 139 2.29 -5.65 16.79
CA ASP A 139 2.33 -4.76 17.95
C ASP A 139 3.23 -3.53 17.73
N GLU A 140 3.51 -2.80 18.82
CA GLU A 140 4.37 -1.64 18.81
C GLU A 140 5.82 -1.93 18.42
N ASP A 141 6.36 -3.13 18.72
CA ASP A 141 7.73 -3.50 18.37
C ASP A 141 7.86 -3.73 16.86
N GLU A 142 6.91 -4.45 16.26
CA GLU A 142 6.80 -4.64 14.80
C GLU A 142 6.64 -3.28 14.07
N VAL A 143 5.75 -2.44 14.57
CA VAL A 143 5.51 -1.11 14.01
C VAL A 143 6.74 -0.20 14.15
N SER A 144 7.43 -0.23 15.29
CA SER A 144 8.66 0.51 15.51
C SER A 144 9.76 0.10 14.53
N ALA A 145 9.94 -1.21 14.31
CA ALA A 145 10.93 -1.72 13.38
C ALA A 145 10.63 -1.32 11.93
N ILE A 146 9.37 -1.43 11.48
CA ILE A 146 8.91 -0.95 10.16
C ILE A 146 9.12 0.57 10.04
N ALA A 147 8.76 1.34 11.06
CA ALA A 147 8.88 2.80 11.05
C ALA A 147 10.34 3.25 10.99
N ASN A 148 11.24 2.61 11.74
CA ASN A 148 12.68 2.83 11.65
C ASN A 148 13.21 2.56 10.24
N PHE A 149 12.79 1.46 9.61
CA PHE A 149 13.15 1.16 8.23
C PHE A 149 12.69 2.24 7.25
N ILE A 150 11.45 2.73 7.37
CA ILE A 150 10.91 3.79 6.51
C ILE A 150 11.68 5.09 6.75
N ALA A 151 11.93 5.47 8.00
CA ALA A 151 12.56 6.73 8.39
C ALA A 151 14.02 6.86 7.89
N GLN A 152 14.73 5.73 7.68
CA GLN A 152 16.07 5.72 7.09
C GLN A 152 16.11 6.35 5.68
N PHE A 153 15.02 6.33 4.94
CA PHE A 153 14.94 6.90 3.59
C PHE A 153 14.43 8.35 3.62
N ASP A 154 13.29 8.57 4.27
CA ASP A 154 12.73 9.92 4.47
C ASP A 154 11.70 9.87 5.62
N PRO A 155 11.88 10.65 6.70
CA PRO A 155 10.93 10.73 7.81
C PRO A 155 9.56 11.30 7.40
N ASN A 156 9.44 11.90 6.22
CA ASN A 156 8.20 12.46 5.70
C ASN A 156 7.40 11.48 4.81
N ILE A 157 7.84 10.25 4.60
CA ILE A 157 7.03 9.22 3.94
C ILE A 157 5.76 9.01 4.76
N PRO A 158 4.55 9.19 4.17
CA PRO A 158 3.31 8.96 4.90
C PRO A 158 3.18 7.48 5.28
N TYR A 159 2.83 7.23 6.55
CA TYR A 159 2.62 5.89 7.08
C TYR A 159 1.24 5.76 7.71
N SER A 160 0.45 4.80 7.24
CA SER A 160 -0.90 4.53 7.73
C SER A 160 -0.94 3.25 8.55
N LEU A 161 -1.36 3.35 9.81
CA LEU A 161 -1.64 2.22 10.68
C LEU A 161 -3.13 1.89 10.56
N LEU A 162 -3.45 0.74 9.96
CA LEU A 162 -4.82 0.38 9.63
C LEU A 162 -5.42 -0.52 10.71
N ALA A 163 -6.59 -0.17 11.23
CA ALA A 163 -7.32 -1.04 12.13
C ALA A 163 -7.78 -2.31 11.40
N PHE A 164 -7.59 -3.47 12.06
CA PHE A 164 -7.97 -4.79 11.58
C PHE A 164 -9.44 -5.09 11.89
N ALA A 165 -10.10 -5.80 10.97
CA ALA A 165 -11.39 -6.45 11.20
C ALA A 165 -11.26 -7.96 10.97
N PRO A 166 -11.86 -8.81 11.81
CA PRO A 166 -11.78 -10.27 11.69
C PRO A 166 -12.35 -10.75 10.35
N GLN A 167 -11.56 -11.55 9.64
CA GLN A 167 -11.94 -12.15 8.35
C GLN A 167 -11.21 -13.47 8.10
N PHE A 168 -11.79 -14.34 7.31
CA PHE A 168 -11.21 -15.62 6.89
C PHE A 168 -10.72 -16.47 8.08
N TYR A 169 -9.45 -16.87 8.05
CA TYR A 169 -8.82 -17.69 9.09
C TYR A 169 -8.59 -16.95 10.41
N MET A 170 -8.73 -15.63 10.43
CA MET A 170 -8.59 -14.78 11.61
C MET A 170 -9.95 -14.26 12.11
N SER A 171 -11.02 -15.02 11.88
CA SER A 171 -12.37 -14.65 12.29
C SER A 171 -12.61 -14.71 13.81
N ASP A 172 -11.71 -15.36 14.54
CA ASP A 172 -11.70 -15.50 16.00
C ASP A 172 -10.96 -14.36 16.72
N LEU A 173 -10.23 -13.53 16.00
CA LEU A 173 -9.54 -12.37 16.57
C LEU A 173 -10.52 -11.20 16.79
N PRO A 174 -10.29 -10.36 17.84
CA PRO A 174 -11.03 -9.10 17.96
C PRO A 174 -10.62 -8.09 16.90
N THR A 175 -11.37 -7.01 16.73
CA THR A 175 -10.90 -5.82 16.01
C THR A 175 -9.78 -5.15 16.78
N THR A 176 -8.91 -4.38 16.11
CA THR A 176 -7.84 -3.60 16.76
C THR A 176 -8.42 -2.71 17.87
N SER A 177 -7.85 -2.78 19.08
CA SER A 177 -8.26 -1.86 20.15
C SER A 177 -7.70 -0.45 19.92
N ARG A 178 -8.40 0.54 20.46
CA ARG A 178 -7.94 1.94 20.43
C ARG A 178 -6.59 2.10 21.14
N THR A 179 -6.40 1.43 22.27
CA THR A 179 -5.15 1.46 23.05
C THR A 179 -3.99 0.91 22.24
N HIS A 180 -4.16 -0.26 21.59
CA HIS A 180 -3.16 -0.86 20.71
C HIS A 180 -2.79 0.11 19.56
N ALA A 181 -3.77 0.66 18.87
CA ALA A 181 -3.53 1.58 17.76
C ALA A 181 -2.77 2.85 18.20
N LEU A 182 -3.07 3.39 19.38
CA LEU A 182 -2.38 4.56 19.93
C LEU A 182 -0.93 4.25 20.34
N ARG A 183 -0.66 3.08 20.96
CA ARG A 183 0.71 2.64 21.25
C ARG A 183 1.54 2.49 19.97
N CYS A 184 0.98 1.84 18.95
CA CYS A 184 1.63 1.73 17.64
C CYS A 184 1.88 3.09 16.97
N LEU A 185 0.94 4.03 17.08
CA LEU A 185 1.12 5.39 16.57
C LEU A 185 2.29 6.10 17.24
N GLU A 186 2.39 5.99 18.55
CA GLU A 186 3.48 6.60 19.32
C GLU A 186 4.83 5.94 19.01
N ALA A 187 4.87 4.60 18.92
CA ALA A 187 6.07 3.87 18.50
C ALA A 187 6.58 4.32 17.13
N ALA A 188 5.69 4.49 16.15
CA ALA A 188 6.07 4.94 14.81
C ALA A 188 6.60 6.39 14.81
N LYS A 189 6.03 7.28 15.62
CA LYS A 189 6.54 8.66 15.77
C LYS A 189 7.88 8.68 16.48
N THR A 190 8.06 7.91 17.54
CA THR A 190 9.31 7.78 18.28
C THR A 190 10.45 7.25 17.39
N ALA A 191 10.11 6.36 16.44
CA ALA A 191 11.03 5.88 15.40
C ALA A 191 11.42 6.95 14.36
N GLY A 192 10.88 8.17 14.45
CA GLY A 192 11.29 9.33 13.67
C GLY A 192 10.34 9.71 12.51
N LEU A 193 9.22 9.02 12.32
CA LEU A 193 8.27 9.38 11.26
C LEU A 193 7.40 10.59 11.65
N SER A 194 7.35 11.59 10.79
CA SER A 194 6.59 12.83 11.00
C SER A 194 5.13 12.76 10.52
N ARG A 195 4.81 11.82 9.61
CA ARG A 195 3.49 11.74 8.94
C ARG A 195 2.83 10.39 9.17
N VAL A 196 2.50 10.08 10.42
CA VAL A 196 1.81 8.83 10.81
C VAL A 196 0.36 9.12 11.17
N HIS A 197 -0.56 8.28 10.72
CA HIS A 197 -1.98 8.36 11.11
C HIS A 197 -2.61 6.96 11.22
N ILE A 198 -3.71 6.90 11.99
CA ILE A 198 -4.51 5.68 12.11
C ILE A 198 -5.62 5.74 11.06
N GLY A 199 -5.70 4.72 10.21
CA GLY A 199 -6.79 4.52 9.26
C GLY A 199 -7.82 3.52 9.77
N ASN A 200 -8.98 3.46 9.10
CA ASN A 200 -10.11 2.60 9.46
C ASN A 200 -10.59 2.82 10.91
N VAL A 201 -10.55 4.05 11.40
CA VAL A 201 -10.83 4.39 12.81
C VAL A 201 -12.21 3.93 13.28
N GLN A 202 -13.17 3.74 12.37
CA GLN A 202 -14.50 3.20 12.66
C GLN A 202 -14.48 1.73 13.09
N LEU A 203 -13.37 1.00 12.86
CA LEU A 203 -13.18 -0.39 13.28
C LEU A 203 -12.53 -0.53 14.66
N LEU A 204 -12.04 0.57 15.24
CA LEU A 204 -11.39 0.54 16.55
C LEU A 204 -12.38 0.18 17.65
N SER A 205 -11.98 -0.75 18.50
CA SER A 205 -12.77 -1.22 19.65
C SER A 205 -12.11 -0.92 21.00
N SER A 206 -12.79 -1.29 22.08
CA SER A 206 -12.25 -1.34 23.44
C SER A 206 -12.07 -2.79 23.93
N ALA A 207 -11.98 -3.75 23.00
CA ALA A 207 -12.04 -5.18 23.34
C ALA A 207 -10.84 -5.68 24.17
N TYR A 208 -9.71 -4.98 24.14
CA TYR A 208 -8.49 -5.29 24.92
C TYR A 208 -7.62 -4.04 25.11
N HIS A 209 -6.69 -4.11 26.08
CA HIS A 209 -5.78 -3.02 26.45
C HIS A 209 -4.33 -3.34 26.10
#